data_ccb9295ed28a82a7b3e692c3e765888a
#
_entry.id   ccb9295ed28a82a7b3e692c3e765888a
#
_cell.length_a   1.000
_cell.length_b   1.000
_cell.length_c   1.000
_cell.angle_alpha   90.00
_cell.angle_beta   90.00
_cell.angle_gamma   90.00
#
_symmetry.space_group_name_H-M   'P 1'
#
loop_
_entity.id
_entity.type
_entity.pdbx_description
1 polymer ?
#
loop_
_entity_poly.entity_id
_entity_poly.type
_entity_poly.pdbx_seq_one_letter_code
_entity_poly.pdbx_strand_id
1 'polypeptide(L)'
;IFVAPDYTKMALAEVDSVTPAPTLKFFEKENQLAWENAVTPVLATLRDAGFDAKAVKRTGDAAEAIAAYAGENADLIVMGSHGWGKFKSAVLGSTAAKVGAATELPILIIRSDKDELLV
;
A
#
# COMPACT_ATOMS: atom_id res chain seq x y z
N ILE A 1 -1.33 -6.59 1.70
CA ILE A 1 -0.51 -6.29 0.52
C ILE A 1 0.18 -4.93 0.68
N PHE A 2 1.41 -4.85 0.30
CA PHE A 2 2.20 -3.61 0.22
C PHE A 2 2.47 -3.31 -1.25
N VAL A 3 2.14 -2.11 -1.70
CA VAL A 3 2.38 -1.70 -3.08
C VAL A 3 3.35 -0.52 -3.07
N ALA A 4 4.50 -0.73 -3.68
CA ALA A 4 5.54 0.28 -3.80
C ALA A 4 5.40 1.01 -5.14
N PRO A 5 5.76 2.30 -5.19
CA PRO A 5 5.84 3.01 -6.46
C PRO A 5 6.81 2.32 -7.42
N ASP A 6 6.55 2.46 -8.71
CA ASP A 6 7.47 1.96 -9.72
C ASP A 6 8.59 2.98 -9.92
N TYR A 7 9.63 2.84 -9.13
CA TYR A 7 10.79 3.74 -9.17
C TYR A 7 11.58 3.64 -10.47
N THR A 8 11.42 2.55 -11.21
CA THR A 8 12.07 2.41 -12.53
C THR A 8 11.52 3.44 -13.49
N LYS A 9 10.20 3.63 -13.51
CA LYS A 9 9.57 4.66 -14.34
C LYS A 9 9.96 6.06 -13.89
N MET A 10 10.06 6.28 -12.60
CA MET A 10 10.50 7.57 -12.05
C MET A 10 11.96 7.86 -12.44
N ALA A 11 12.82 6.88 -12.31
CA ALA A 11 14.22 7.02 -12.69
C ALA A 11 14.39 7.27 -14.19
N LEU A 12 13.60 6.61 -15.03
CA LEU A 12 13.62 6.83 -16.49
C LEU A 12 13.11 8.22 -16.88
N ALA A 13 12.13 8.74 -16.14
CA ALA A 13 11.64 10.09 -16.38
C ALA A 13 12.68 11.16 -16.05
N GLU A 14 13.63 10.87 -15.18
CA GLU A 14 14.70 11.77 -14.78
C GLU A 14 15.98 11.60 -15.59
N VAL A 15 16.03 10.67 -16.54
CA VAL A 15 17.24 10.37 -17.33
C VAL A 15 17.71 11.57 -18.16
N ASP A 16 16.83 12.47 -18.53
CA ASP A 16 17.22 13.71 -19.22
C ASP A 16 18.07 14.64 -18.35
N SER A 17 18.17 14.38 -17.06
CA SER A 17 18.93 15.19 -16.12
C SER A 17 20.18 14.49 -15.58
N VAL A 18 20.75 13.55 -16.31
CA VAL A 18 22.00 12.85 -15.93
C VAL A 18 21.90 12.24 -14.52
N THR A 19 20.89 11.43 -14.30
CA THR A 19 20.76 10.72 -13.02
C THR A 19 21.71 9.53 -13.00
N PRO A 20 22.70 9.50 -12.08
CA PRO A 20 23.64 8.39 -12.05
C PRO A 20 22.96 7.07 -11.65
N ALA A 21 23.50 5.95 -12.13
CA ALA A 21 23.05 4.60 -11.79
C ALA A 21 22.84 4.33 -10.28
N PRO A 22 23.53 4.98 -9.34
CA PRO A 22 23.25 4.87 -7.90
C PRO A 22 21.84 5.19 -7.47
N THR A 23 21.10 5.99 -8.23
CA THR A 23 19.73 6.41 -7.90
C THR A 23 18.76 5.23 -7.86
N LEU A 24 18.88 4.29 -8.78
CA LEU A 24 18.05 3.09 -8.79
C LEU A 24 18.28 2.24 -7.56
N LYS A 25 19.54 2.03 -7.18
CA LYS A 25 19.89 1.28 -5.96
C LYS A 25 19.38 1.97 -4.70
N PHE A 26 19.40 3.30 -4.68
CA PHE A 26 18.86 4.06 -3.56
C PHE A 26 17.35 3.82 -3.42
N PHE A 27 16.60 3.91 -4.50
CA PHE A 27 15.15 3.66 -4.48
C PHE A 27 14.81 2.22 -4.11
N GLU A 28 15.57 1.26 -4.57
CA GLU A 28 15.40 -0.15 -4.19
C GLU A 28 15.59 -0.34 -2.69
N LYS A 29 16.61 0.29 -2.11
CA LYS A 29 16.90 0.22 -0.70
C LYS A 29 15.81 0.89 0.13
N GLU A 30 15.38 2.09 -0.26
CA GLU A 30 14.28 2.80 0.40
C GLU A 30 12.98 1.99 0.33
N ASN A 31 12.73 1.37 -0.80
CA ASN A 31 11.57 0.52 -0.99
C ASN A 31 11.61 -0.70 -0.07
N GLN A 32 12.77 -1.32 0.09
CA GLN A 32 12.94 -2.46 0.98
C GLN A 32 12.74 -2.06 2.44
N LEU A 33 13.27 -0.91 2.85
CA LEU A 33 13.07 -0.40 4.21
C LEU A 33 11.60 -0.05 4.48
N ALA A 34 10.94 0.58 3.52
CA ALA A 34 9.52 0.91 3.63
C ALA A 34 8.68 -0.36 3.77
N TRP A 35 8.99 -1.38 3.01
CA TRP A 35 8.35 -2.69 3.10
C TRP A 35 8.50 -3.30 4.50
N GLU A 36 9.73 -3.39 4.97
CA GLU A 36 10.01 -3.98 6.28
C GLU A 36 9.32 -3.22 7.42
N ASN A 37 9.39 -1.89 7.37
CA ASN A 37 8.81 -1.05 8.42
C ASN A 37 7.27 -1.08 8.42
N ALA A 38 6.66 -1.21 7.26
CA ALA A 38 5.21 -1.23 7.14
C ALA A 38 4.61 -2.59 7.49
N VAL A 39 5.26 -3.66 7.06
CA VAL A 39 4.65 -5.00 7.03
C VAL A 39 5.01 -5.82 8.27
N THR A 40 6.24 -5.76 8.74
CA THR A 40 6.70 -6.61 9.85
C THR A 40 5.85 -6.48 11.11
N PRO A 41 5.53 -5.27 11.59
CA PRO A 41 4.68 -5.15 12.79
C PRO A 41 3.28 -5.68 12.59
N VAL A 42 2.71 -5.48 11.42
CA VAL A 42 1.35 -5.94 11.11
C VAL A 42 1.28 -7.46 11.06
N LEU A 43 2.27 -8.10 10.42
CA LEU A 43 2.36 -9.55 10.39
C LEU A 43 2.46 -10.14 11.79
N ALA A 44 3.31 -9.55 12.63
CA ALA A 44 3.49 -10.01 14.00
C ALA A 44 2.17 -9.92 14.78
N THR A 45 1.48 -8.80 14.68
CA THR A 45 0.20 -8.59 15.34
C THR A 45 -0.86 -9.61 14.89
N LEU A 46 -0.97 -9.83 13.59
CA LEU A 46 -1.95 -10.77 13.04
C LEU A 46 -1.64 -12.21 13.43
N ARG A 47 -0.39 -12.61 13.35
CA ARG A 47 0.02 -13.97 13.71
C ARG A 47 -0.14 -14.24 15.20
N ASP A 48 0.19 -13.27 16.04
CA ASP A 48 -0.02 -13.38 17.49
C ASP A 48 -1.52 -13.50 17.84
N ALA A 49 -2.38 -12.92 17.03
CA ALA A 49 -3.84 -13.06 17.19
C ALA A 49 -4.38 -14.38 16.61
N GLY A 50 -3.55 -15.23 16.04
CA GLY A 50 -3.95 -16.54 15.53
C GLY A 50 -4.32 -16.57 14.05
N PHE A 51 -4.07 -15.50 13.32
CA PHE A 51 -4.34 -15.48 11.87
C PHE A 51 -3.19 -16.07 11.08
N ASP A 52 -3.51 -16.79 10.04
CA ASP A 52 -2.53 -17.24 9.04
C ASP A 52 -2.27 -16.09 8.07
N ALA A 53 -1.38 -15.19 8.46
CA ALA A 53 -1.11 -13.98 7.71
C ALA A 53 0.15 -14.11 6.87
N LYS A 54 0.08 -13.64 5.64
CA LYS A 54 1.25 -13.52 4.77
C LYS A 54 1.30 -12.14 4.14
N ALA A 55 2.50 -11.68 3.86
CA ALA A 55 2.72 -10.39 3.22
C ALA A 55 2.96 -10.58 1.73
N VAL A 56 2.41 -9.69 0.94
CA VAL A 56 2.59 -9.68 -0.51
C VAL A 56 3.08 -8.31 -0.92
N LYS A 57 4.12 -8.28 -1.72
CA LYS A 57 4.70 -7.05 -2.25
C LYS A 57 4.44 -6.95 -3.74
N ARG A 58 3.99 -5.79 -4.18
CA ARG A 58 3.79 -5.46 -5.59
C ARG A 58 4.35 -4.05 -5.84
N THR A 59 4.59 -3.75 -7.10
CA THR A 59 5.02 -2.41 -7.54
C THR A 59 4.03 -1.87 -8.56
N GLY A 60 3.94 -0.55 -8.63
CA GLY A 60 3.09 0.13 -9.60
C GLY A 60 2.00 0.97 -8.95
N ASP A 61 0.87 1.08 -9.62
CA ASP A 61 -0.28 1.79 -9.08
C ASP A 61 -0.96 0.97 -7.99
N ALA A 62 -1.15 1.58 -6.82
CA ALA A 62 -1.66 0.89 -5.66
C ALA A 62 -3.06 0.28 -5.90
N ALA A 63 -3.98 1.06 -6.46
CA ALA A 63 -5.34 0.59 -6.65
C ALA A 63 -5.41 -0.56 -7.67
N GLU A 64 -4.68 -0.45 -8.76
CA GLU A 64 -4.62 -1.51 -9.77
C GLU A 64 -4.02 -2.80 -9.21
N ALA A 65 -2.91 -2.69 -8.48
CA ALA A 65 -2.24 -3.84 -7.90
C ALA A 65 -3.11 -4.55 -6.86
N ILE A 66 -3.77 -3.78 -6.01
CA ILE A 66 -4.67 -4.34 -4.99
C ILE A 66 -5.85 -5.06 -5.63
N ALA A 67 -6.51 -4.41 -6.59
CA ALA A 67 -7.67 -5.00 -7.25
C ALA A 67 -7.30 -6.26 -8.04
N ALA A 68 -6.18 -6.26 -8.74
CA ALA A 68 -5.72 -7.41 -9.50
C ALA A 68 -5.37 -8.59 -8.59
N TYR A 69 -4.61 -8.34 -7.53
CA TYR A 69 -4.25 -9.39 -6.59
C TYR A 69 -5.47 -9.96 -5.87
N ALA A 70 -6.34 -9.10 -5.40
CA ALA A 70 -7.54 -9.51 -4.68
C ALA A 70 -8.50 -10.32 -5.55
N GLY A 71 -8.64 -9.94 -6.82
CA GLY A 71 -9.51 -10.67 -7.75
C GLY A 71 -9.13 -12.12 -7.94
N GLU A 72 -7.84 -12.45 -7.79
CA GLU A 72 -7.34 -13.81 -7.94
C GLU A 72 -7.22 -14.56 -6.61
N ASN A 73 -7.12 -13.86 -5.50
CA ASN A 73 -6.69 -14.47 -4.24
C ASN A 73 -7.58 -14.17 -3.03
N ALA A 74 -8.58 -13.34 -3.15
CA ALA A 74 -9.36 -12.88 -2.00
C ALA A 74 -10.86 -12.95 -2.24
N ASP A 75 -11.61 -12.99 -1.16
CA ASP A 75 -13.07 -12.89 -1.14
C ASP A 75 -13.56 -11.57 -0.57
N LEU A 76 -12.68 -10.84 0.10
CA LEU A 76 -12.98 -9.58 0.75
C LEU A 76 -11.72 -8.74 0.79
N ILE A 77 -11.88 -7.44 0.53
CA ILE A 77 -10.80 -6.48 0.70
C ILE A 77 -11.08 -5.68 1.98
N VAL A 78 -10.08 -5.58 2.85
CA VAL A 78 -10.13 -4.72 4.03
C VAL A 78 -9.06 -3.67 3.89
N MET A 79 -9.43 -2.41 3.98
CA MET A 79 -8.47 -1.33 3.82
C MET A 79 -8.87 -0.10 4.62
N GLY A 80 -7.91 0.78 4.87
CA GLY A 80 -8.17 2.05 5.50
C GLY A 80 -8.84 3.03 4.55
N SER A 81 -9.58 3.98 5.11
CA SER A 81 -10.23 5.03 4.33
C SER A 81 -9.22 6.01 3.71
N HIS A 82 -8.06 6.16 4.34
CA HIS A 82 -6.97 7.02 3.90
C HIS A 82 -5.64 6.30 4.07
N GLY A 83 -4.70 6.58 3.16
CA GLY A 83 -3.33 6.09 3.30
C GLY A 83 -2.51 6.96 4.24
N TRP A 84 -1.29 7.28 3.83
CA TRP A 84 -0.32 8.04 4.63
C TRP A 84 -0.65 9.53 4.76
N GLY A 85 -1.74 9.99 4.17
CA GLY A 85 -2.13 11.40 4.20
C GLY A 85 -2.73 11.82 5.53
N LYS A 86 -2.63 13.12 5.83
CA LYS A 86 -3.12 13.74 7.07
C LYS A 86 -4.58 14.20 6.98
N PHE A 87 -5.34 13.69 6.05
CA PHE A 87 -6.70 14.17 5.84
C PHE A 87 -7.66 13.58 6.87
N LYS A 88 -8.25 14.45 7.65
CA LYS A 88 -9.26 14.12 8.66
C LYS A 88 -10.68 14.22 8.13
N SER A 89 -10.88 14.33 6.83
CA SER A 89 -12.21 14.50 6.29
C SER A 89 -12.97 13.18 6.23
N ALA A 90 -14.28 13.26 6.28
CA ALA A 90 -15.15 12.10 6.07
C ALA A 90 -15.11 11.58 4.63
N VAL A 91 -14.31 12.17 3.77
CA VAL A 91 -14.18 11.82 2.37
C VAL A 91 -13.29 10.59 2.23
N LEU A 92 -13.69 9.67 1.38
CA LEU A 92 -12.91 8.49 1.07
C LEU A 92 -11.61 8.86 0.35
N GLY A 93 -10.49 8.25 0.76
CA GLY A 93 -9.20 8.49 0.11
C GLY A 93 -9.18 8.03 -1.34
N SER A 94 -8.26 8.58 -2.13
CA SER A 94 -8.19 8.31 -3.57
C SER A 94 -7.94 6.82 -3.88
N THR A 95 -7.05 6.17 -3.14
CA THR A 95 -6.76 4.75 -3.35
C THR A 95 -7.97 3.89 -3.05
N ALA A 96 -8.66 4.14 -1.92
CA ALA A 96 -9.86 3.39 -1.56
C ALA A 96 -10.97 3.56 -2.61
N ALA A 97 -11.16 4.78 -3.10
CA ALA A 97 -12.15 5.06 -4.15
C ALA A 97 -11.81 4.33 -5.45
N LYS A 98 -10.54 4.33 -5.85
CA LYS A 98 -10.10 3.64 -7.06
C LYS A 98 -10.20 2.12 -6.94
N VAL A 99 -9.87 1.56 -5.79
CA VAL A 99 -10.04 0.12 -5.55
C VAL A 99 -11.51 -0.24 -5.65
N GLY A 100 -12.39 0.56 -5.05
CA GLY A 100 -13.83 0.33 -5.13
C GLY A 100 -14.36 0.33 -6.56
N ALA A 101 -13.82 1.19 -7.42
CA ALA A 101 -14.20 1.23 -8.83
C ALA A 101 -13.61 0.08 -9.66
N ALA A 102 -12.49 -0.49 -9.22
CA ALA A 102 -11.75 -1.49 -9.98
C ALA A 102 -12.06 -2.94 -9.60
N THR A 103 -12.75 -3.18 -8.49
CA THR A 103 -13.03 -4.54 -8.00
C THR A 103 -14.52 -4.80 -7.91
N GLU A 104 -14.90 -6.05 -8.11
CA GLU A 104 -16.26 -6.53 -7.84
C GLU A 104 -16.39 -7.16 -6.44
N LEU A 105 -15.29 -7.28 -5.72
CA LEU A 105 -15.28 -7.86 -4.39
C LEU A 105 -15.87 -6.89 -3.35
N PRO A 106 -16.45 -7.42 -2.27
CA PRO A 106 -16.81 -6.58 -1.14
C PRO A 106 -15.57 -5.91 -0.53
N ILE A 107 -15.75 -4.67 -0.09
CA ILE A 107 -14.68 -3.90 0.55
C ILE A 107 -15.17 -3.43 1.91
N LEU A 108 -14.40 -3.73 2.94
CA LEU A 108 -14.61 -3.19 4.28
C LEU A 108 -13.65 -2.02 4.47
N ILE A 109 -14.20 -0.83 4.63
CA ILE A 109 -13.42 0.38 4.83
C ILE A 109 -13.32 0.66 6.33
N ILE A 110 -12.11 0.72 6.84
CA ILE A 110 -11.85 1.03 8.24
C ILE A 110 -11.52 2.52 8.33
N ARG A 111 -12.30 3.24 9.10
CA ARG A 111 -12.04 4.64 9.40
C ARG A 111 -11.28 4.71 10.71
N SER A 112 -10.20 5.46 10.70
CA SER A 112 -9.40 5.69 11.87
C SER A 112 -9.60 7.13 12.30
N ASP A 113 -10.14 7.32 13.49
CA ASP A 113 -10.17 8.64 14.11
C ASP A 113 -8.92 8.78 14.96
N LYS A 114 -8.20 9.87 14.76
CA LYS A 114 -6.97 10.13 15.49
C LYS A 114 -7.16 10.16 17.00
N ASP A 115 -8.31 10.62 17.45
CA ASP A 115 -8.58 10.72 18.87
C ASP A 115 -8.80 9.36 19.51
N GLU A 116 -9.27 8.38 18.75
CA GLU A 116 -9.40 7.00 19.21
C GLU A 116 -8.07 6.30 19.35
N LEU A 117 -7.08 6.67 18.51
CA LEU A 117 -5.75 6.06 18.55
C LEU A 117 -4.91 6.56 19.72
N LEU A 118 -5.30 7.65 20.35
CA LEU A 118 -4.58 8.25 21.48
C LEU A 118 -5.13 7.80 22.83
N VAL A 119 -6.16 7.03 22.84
CA VAL A 119 -6.77 6.45 24.03
C VAL A 119 -6.30 4.99 24.22
#